data_2d8bc4fc8555617fd40121d57e6ee757
#
_entry.id   2d8bc4fc8555617fd40121d57e6ee757
#
_cell.length_a   1.000
_cell.length_b   1.000
_cell.length_c   1.000
_cell.angle_alpha   90.00
_cell.angle_beta   90.00
_cell.angle_gamma   90.00
#
_symmetry.space_group_name_H-M   'P 1'
#
loop_
_entity.id
_entity.type
_entity.pdbx_description
1 polymer ?
#
loop_
_entity_poly.entity_id
_entity_poly.type
_entity_poly.pdbx_seq_one_letter_code
_entity_poly.pdbx_strand_id
1 'polypeptide(L)'
;MEETSRSRFDGPRAWDFPDGADRLALPTILLVEDDHDIREMMTTLLDMAGFSVVSCETAECGLNALREQEFDLVLTDYALPRQSGMWLLENAESEGLIDGTPVLIVTAHPHVDGAAAYEVVQKPFDLDDLVERVRRRTEGDRGSRRRRAPEQPAVPGENGDGRGGSQCPEPVELILYVSSQSPRSFAAVRNIKKVLERFQSSQVKLTICDLSENPAAGIEDAVAFTPTLVRRTPGPRTFILGHITSPELLLELLADCDPLEN
;
A
#
# COMPACT_ATOMS: atom_id res chain seq x y z
N MET A 1 5.32 -50.63 21.78
CA MET A 1 4.36 -50.40 20.69
C MET A 1 3.62 -49.12 21.00
N GLU A 2 4.13 -47.98 20.51
CA GLU A 2 3.48 -46.69 20.60
C GLU A 2 3.52 -46.06 19.21
N GLU A 3 2.37 -45.96 18.58
CA GLU A 3 2.17 -45.26 17.31
C GLU A 3 2.13 -43.77 17.55
N THR A 4 3.14 -43.09 17.08
CA THR A 4 3.16 -41.62 17.01
C THR A 4 2.34 -41.14 15.84
N SER A 5 1.15 -40.64 16.13
CA SER A 5 0.25 -39.95 15.21
C SER A 5 0.92 -38.64 14.71
N ARG A 6 1.31 -38.61 13.41
CA ARG A 6 1.74 -37.41 12.72
C ARG A 6 0.50 -36.66 12.21
N SER A 7 0.19 -35.53 12.83
CA SER A 7 -0.77 -34.58 12.33
C SER A 7 -0.30 -34.04 10.97
N ARG A 8 -1.06 -34.34 9.92
CA ARG A 8 -0.90 -33.70 8.60
C ARG A 8 -1.60 -32.36 8.66
N PHE A 9 -0.85 -31.29 8.54
CA PHE A 9 -1.38 -29.98 8.15
C PHE A 9 -1.80 -30.06 6.69
N ASP A 10 -3.12 -30.10 6.46
CA ASP A 10 -3.69 -29.86 5.13
C ASP A 10 -3.71 -28.35 4.90
N GLY A 11 -2.74 -27.85 4.14
CA GLY A 11 -2.77 -26.52 3.58
C GLY A 11 -3.89 -26.39 2.54
N PRO A 12 -4.34 -25.17 2.19
CA PRO A 12 -5.43 -24.97 1.24
C PRO A 12 -5.11 -25.63 -0.11
N ARG A 13 -6.08 -26.38 -0.63
CA ARG A 13 -5.97 -27.13 -1.90
C ARG A 13 -5.73 -26.18 -3.05
N ALA A 14 -4.72 -26.47 -3.87
CA ALA A 14 -4.53 -25.84 -5.16
C ALA A 14 -5.84 -25.88 -5.96
N TRP A 15 -6.30 -24.70 -6.43
CA TRP A 15 -7.43 -24.60 -7.33
C TRP A 15 -7.08 -25.32 -8.63
N ASP A 16 -7.94 -26.28 -9.05
CA ASP A 16 -7.87 -26.95 -10.34
C ASP A 16 -8.18 -25.94 -11.45
N PHE A 17 -7.14 -25.44 -12.11
CA PHE A 17 -7.30 -24.72 -13.38
C PHE A 17 -7.27 -25.71 -14.53
N PRO A 18 -8.09 -25.52 -15.60
CA PRO A 18 -8.08 -26.40 -16.75
C PRO A 18 -6.68 -26.39 -17.42
N ASP A 19 -6.15 -27.58 -17.67
CA ASP A 19 -4.91 -27.82 -18.40
C ASP A 19 -4.97 -27.15 -19.78
N GLY A 20 -4.00 -26.27 -20.07
CA GLY A 20 -3.77 -25.77 -21.43
C GLY A 20 -3.80 -24.26 -21.66
N ALA A 21 -4.03 -23.43 -20.64
CA ALA A 21 -3.74 -21.98 -20.77
C ALA A 21 -2.26 -21.76 -20.46
N ASP A 22 -1.53 -21.23 -21.42
CA ASP A 22 -0.19 -20.67 -21.26
C ASP A 22 -0.25 -19.71 -20.05
N ARG A 23 0.24 -20.13 -18.90
CA ARG A 23 0.30 -19.31 -17.69
C ARG A 23 1.28 -18.18 -18.00
N LEU A 24 0.78 -17.07 -18.47
CA LEU A 24 1.49 -15.81 -18.37
C LEU A 24 1.72 -15.58 -16.87
N ALA A 25 2.91 -15.97 -16.40
CA ALA A 25 3.30 -15.71 -15.03
C ALA A 25 3.12 -14.20 -14.77
N LEU A 26 2.47 -13.85 -13.64
CA LEU A 26 2.34 -12.46 -13.25
C LEU A 26 3.74 -11.86 -13.13
N PRO A 27 3.96 -10.60 -13.57
CA PRO A 27 5.25 -9.96 -13.37
C PRO A 27 5.63 -9.97 -11.91
N THR A 28 6.86 -10.35 -11.59
CA THR A 28 7.35 -10.48 -10.21
C THR A 28 8.15 -9.25 -9.83
N ILE A 29 7.75 -8.61 -8.73
CA ILE A 29 8.34 -7.38 -8.23
C ILE A 29 9.09 -7.68 -6.93
N LEU A 30 10.34 -7.23 -6.82
CA LEU A 30 11.03 -7.13 -5.55
C LEU A 30 10.70 -5.77 -4.92
N LEU A 31 10.08 -5.80 -3.73
CA LEU A 31 9.79 -4.61 -2.91
C LEU A 31 10.71 -4.59 -1.70
N VAL A 32 11.48 -3.51 -1.50
CA VAL A 32 12.34 -3.34 -0.32
C VAL A 32 11.95 -2.04 0.39
N GLU A 33 11.35 -2.17 1.59
CA GLU A 33 10.83 -1.08 2.42
C GLU A 33 10.96 -1.51 3.88
N ASP A 34 11.56 -0.71 4.75
CA ASP A 34 11.77 -1.07 6.16
C ASP A 34 10.53 -0.85 7.03
N ASP A 35 9.72 0.15 6.72
CA ASP A 35 8.46 0.37 7.42
C ASP A 35 7.47 -0.76 7.11
N HIS A 36 7.05 -1.47 8.16
CA HIS A 36 6.15 -2.62 8.04
C HIS A 36 4.82 -2.25 7.38
N ASP A 37 4.21 -1.14 7.82
CA ASP A 37 2.86 -0.76 7.40
C ASP A 37 2.87 -0.30 5.94
N ILE A 38 3.89 0.47 5.55
CA ILE A 38 4.11 0.89 4.16
C ILE A 38 4.37 -0.34 3.28
N ARG A 39 5.23 -1.27 3.72
CA ARG A 39 5.58 -2.50 2.98
C ARG A 39 4.36 -3.39 2.76
N GLU A 40 3.54 -3.63 3.81
CA GLU A 40 2.32 -4.44 3.71
C GLU A 40 1.29 -3.79 2.78
N MET A 41 1.08 -2.48 2.90
CA MET A 41 0.17 -1.73 2.04
C MET A 41 0.63 -1.76 0.57
N MET A 42 1.91 -1.50 0.29
CA MET A 42 2.45 -1.53 -1.08
C MET A 42 2.37 -2.95 -1.68
N THR A 43 2.65 -3.98 -0.88
CA THR A 43 2.47 -5.38 -1.29
C THR A 43 1.03 -5.65 -1.70
N THR A 44 0.07 -5.32 -0.83
CA THR A 44 -1.36 -5.50 -1.11
C THR A 44 -1.80 -4.73 -2.36
N LEU A 45 -1.35 -3.49 -2.51
CA LEU A 45 -1.67 -2.66 -3.67
C LEU A 45 -1.19 -3.28 -4.99
N LEU A 46 0.07 -3.74 -5.00
CA LEU A 46 0.67 -4.33 -6.20
C LEU A 46 0.07 -5.70 -6.53
N ASP A 47 -0.23 -6.54 -5.51
CA ASP A 47 -0.95 -7.81 -5.69
C ASP A 47 -2.34 -7.57 -6.30
N MET A 48 -3.09 -6.59 -5.81
CA MET A 48 -4.39 -6.20 -6.37
C MET A 48 -4.28 -5.65 -7.80
N ALA A 49 -3.15 -5.04 -8.15
CA ALA A 49 -2.88 -4.55 -9.49
C ALA A 49 -2.44 -5.65 -10.48
N GLY A 50 -2.30 -6.90 -10.00
CA GLY A 50 -1.97 -8.08 -10.82
C GLY A 50 -0.49 -8.37 -10.95
N PHE A 51 0.31 -7.99 -9.94
CA PHE A 51 1.73 -8.35 -9.82
C PHE A 51 1.92 -9.45 -8.78
N SER A 52 3.04 -10.15 -8.83
CA SER A 52 3.51 -11.04 -7.76
C SER A 52 4.60 -10.29 -6.98
N VAL A 53 4.47 -10.18 -5.66
CA VAL A 53 5.40 -9.35 -4.86
C VAL A 53 6.22 -10.21 -3.92
N VAL A 54 7.55 -10.05 -3.97
CA VAL A 54 8.46 -10.52 -2.93
C VAL A 54 8.92 -9.30 -2.13
N SER A 55 8.56 -9.25 -0.86
CA SER A 55 8.85 -8.09 -0.01
C SER A 55 9.98 -8.37 0.97
N CYS A 56 10.87 -7.39 1.14
CA CYS A 56 12.02 -7.42 2.02
C CYS A 56 12.04 -6.17 2.90
N GLU A 57 12.49 -6.32 4.15
CA GLU A 57 12.61 -5.21 5.10
C GLU A 57 13.99 -4.54 5.11
N THR A 58 14.99 -5.14 4.45
CA THR A 58 16.36 -4.63 4.43
C THR A 58 17.01 -4.81 3.07
N ALA A 59 18.02 -3.99 2.79
CA ALA A 59 18.81 -4.08 1.56
C ALA A 59 19.50 -5.44 1.41
N GLU A 60 19.99 -6.04 2.51
CA GLU A 60 20.64 -7.34 2.50
C GLU A 60 19.64 -8.46 2.16
N CYS A 61 18.40 -8.37 2.67
CA CYS A 61 17.33 -9.29 2.30
C CYS A 61 17.02 -9.18 0.81
N GLY A 62 16.91 -7.95 0.28
CA GLY A 62 16.69 -7.70 -1.14
C GLY A 62 17.79 -8.27 -2.03
N LEU A 63 19.06 -8.09 -1.65
CA LEU A 63 20.19 -8.63 -2.39
C LEU A 63 20.17 -10.17 -2.42
N ASN A 64 19.83 -10.81 -1.30
CA ASN A 64 19.70 -12.26 -1.25
C ASN A 64 18.53 -12.75 -2.13
N ALA A 65 17.40 -12.06 -2.14
CA ALA A 65 16.29 -12.39 -3.02
C ALA A 65 16.68 -12.30 -4.51
N LEU A 66 17.46 -11.28 -4.90
CA LEU A 66 17.98 -11.12 -6.27
C LEU A 66 18.95 -12.24 -6.67
N ARG A 67 19.67 -12.84 -5.71
CA ARG A 67 20.54 -14.02 -5.96
C ARG A 67 19.77 -15.32 -6.14
N GLU A 68 18.55 -15.40 -5.58
CA GLU A 68 17.73 -16.60 -5.58
C GLU A 68 16.81 -16.70 -6.81
N GLN A 69 16.34 -15.55 -7.33
CA GLN A 69 15.43 -15.50 -8.48
C GLN A 69 15.53 -14.18 -9.26
N GLU A 70 15.03 -14.21 -10.50
CA GLU A 70 14.89 -13.02 -11.36
C GLU A 70 13.61 -12.25 -11.02
N PHE A 71 13.63 -10.94 -11.25
CA PHE A 71 12.50 -10.03 -11.06
C PHE A 71 12.26 -9.20 -12.31
N ASP A 72 10.99 -8.90 -12.59
CA ASP A 72 10.59 -8.02 -13.68
C ASP A 72 10.74 -6.52 -13.31
N LEU A 73 10.85 -6.21 -12.00
CA LEU A 73 11.11 -4.86 -11.50
C LEU A 73 11.61 -4.91 -10.06
N VAL A 74 12.53 -3.99 -9.73
CA VAL A 74 12.96 -3.72 -8.34
C VAL A 74 12.40 -2.38 -7.89
N LEU A 75 11.68 -2.39 -6.75
CA LEU A 75 11.15 -1.22 -6.09
C LEU A 75 11.79 -1.13 -4.70
N THR A 76 12.59 -0.10 -4.45
CA THR A 76 13.32 0.02 -3.18
C THR A 76 13.20 1.40 -2.57
N ASP A 77 13.05 1.47 -1.22
CA ASP A 77 13.29 2.73 -0.53
C ASP A 77 14.80 3.07 -0.61
N TYR A 78 15.09 4.34 -0.72
CA TYR A 78 16.46 4.85 -0.65
C TYR A 78 17.02 4.76 0.77
N ALA A 79 16.22 5.12 1.77
CA ALA A 79 16.63 5.31 3.16
C ALA A 79 16.36 4.07 4.03
N LEU A 80 16.94 2.94 3.67
CA LEU A 80 16.82 1.70 4.46
C LEU A 80 17.80 1.71 5.66
N PRO A 81 17.50 0.98 6.75
CA PRO A 81 18.38 0.87 7.90
C PRO A 81 19.64 0.05 7.56
N ARG A 82 20.76 0.41 8.15
CA ARG A 82 22.10 -0.20 7.99
C ARG A 82 22.70 0.03 6.60
N GLN A 83 22.11 -0.52 5.55
CA GLN A 83 22.53 -0.36 4.16
C GLN A 83 21.43 0.32 3.36
N SER A 84 21.78 1.33 2.56
CA SER A 84 20.81 2.07 1.75
C SER A 84 20.29 1.26 0.55
N GLY A 85 19.17 1.73 -0.04
CA GLY A 85 18.72 1.20 -1.32
C GLY A 85 19.77 1.32 -2.42
N MET A 86 20.58 2.38 -2.43
CA MET A 86 21.70 2.51 -3.38
C MET A 86 22.76 1.43 -3.17
N TRP A 87 23.11 1.10 -1.92
CA TRP A 87 24.01 -0.01 -1.64
C TRP A 87 23.50 -1.34 -2.22
N LEU A 88 22.18 -1.60 -2.09
CA LEU A 88 21.54 -2.77 -2.71
C LEU A 88 21.79 -2.78 -4.22
N LEU A 89 21.49 -1.67 -4.89
CA LEU A 89 21.58 -1.56 -6.36
C LEU A 89 23.03 -1.68 -6.85
N GLU A 90 23.98 -1.02 -6.21
CA GLU A 90 25.40 -1.08 -6.56
C GLU A 90 25.94 -2.51 -6.44
N ASN A 91 25.57 -3.26 -5.37
CA ASN A 91 25.97 -4.64 -5.22
C ASN A 91 25.28 -5.56 -6.25
N ALA A 92 23.98 -5.36 -6.49
CA ALA A 92 23.23 -6.12 -7.49
C ALA A 92 23.78 -5.91 -8.91
N GLU A 93 24.14 -4.67 -9.28
CA GLU A 93 24.81 -4.37 -10.57
C GLU A 93 26.18 -5.04 -10.67
N SER A 94 26.99 -4.96 -9.60
CA SER A 94 28.33 -5.56 -9.59
C SER A 94 28.30 -7.08 -9.76
N GLU A 95 27.22 -7.72 -9.34
CA GLU A 95 26.98 -9.16 -9.48
C GLU A 95 26.18 -9.51 -10.76
N GLY A 96 25.75 -8.52 -11.56
CA GLY A 96 24.96 -8.73 -12.79
C GLY A 96 23.53 -9.23 -12.54
N LEU A 97 22.96 -8.99 -11.33
CA LEU A 97 21.66 -9.52 -10.93
C LEU A 97 20.47 -8.71 -11.45
N ILE A 98 20.71 -7.47 -11.86
CA ILE A 98 19.66 -6.54 -12.33
C ILE A 98 19.93 -6.03 -13.75
N ASP A 99 20.73 -6.75 -14.54
CA ASP A 99 21.01 -6.38 -15.93
C ASP A 99 19.72 -6.34 -16.76
N GLY A 100 19.33 -5.13 -17.19
CA GLY A 100 18.10 -4.90 -17.92
C GLY A 100 16.81 -4.89 -17.08
N THR A 101 16.88 -5.16 -15.79
CA THR A 101 15.75 -5.08 -14.87
C THR A 101 15.46 -3.62 -14.53
N PRO A 102 14.23 -3.10 -14.77
CA PRO A 102 13.89 -1.76 -14.39
C PRO A 102 13.89 -1.59 -12.86
N VAL A 103 14.38 -0.42 -12.42
CA VAL A 103 14.46 -0.06 -11.01
C VAL A 103 13.70 1.23 -10.74
N LEU A 104 12.89 1.24 -9.67
CA LEU A 104 12.24 2.42 -9.11
C LEU A 104 12.76 2.64 -7.70
N ILE A 105 13.31 3.83 -7.42
CA ILE A 105 13.73 4.25 -6.08
C ILE A 105 12.64 5.13 -5.50
N VAL A 106 12.12 4.77 -4.33
CA VAL A 106 11.17 5.58 -3.57
C VAL A 106 11.90 6.32 -2.46
N THR A 107 11.65 7.61 -2.24
CA THR A 107 12.40 8.36 -1.23
C THR A 107 11.68 9.61 -0.75
N ALA A 108 11.87 9.96 0.54
CA ALA A 108 11.51 11.27 1.08
C ALA A 108 12.65 12.32 0.90
N HIS A 109 13.85 11.90 0.48
CA HIS A 109 14.98 12.79 0.32
C HIS A 109 14.90 13.54 -1.00
N PRO A 110 15.10 14.86 -1.01
CA PRO A 110 14.97 15.68 -2.23
C PRO A 110 16.10 15.42 -3.25
N HIS A 111 17.22 14.86 -2.80
CA HIS A 111 18.35 14.52 -3.65
C HIS A 111 18.79 13.09 -3.35
N VAL A 112 18.99 12.30 -4.39
CA VAL A 112 19.47 10.92 -4.32
C VAL A 112 20.77 10.87 -5.10
N ASP A 113 21.89 10.77 -4.36
CA ASP A 113 23.21 10.67 -4.97
C ASP A 113 23.34 9.31 -5.67
N GLY A 114 23.89 9.30 -6.89
CA GLY A 114 24.10 8.07 -7.67
C GLY A 114 22.88 7.58 -8.44
N ALA A 115 21.67 8.14 -8.24
CA ALA A 115 20.44 7.66 -8.86
C ALA A 115 20.21 8.13 -10.31
N ALA A 116 21.18 8.75 -10.97
CA ALA A 116 21.00 9.28 -12.33
C ALA A 116 20.59 8.23 -13.38
N ALA A 117 20.86 6.95 -13.12
CA ALA A 117 20.49 5.83 -13.99
C ALA A 117 19.09 5.28 -13.70
N TYR A 118 18.46 5.66 -12.59
CA TYR A 118 17.20 5.10 -12.10
C TYR A 118 16.06 6.09 -12.10
N GLU A 119 14.84 5.60 -12.14
CA GLU A 119 13.65 6.45 -11.91
C GLU A 119 13.44 6.63 -10.41
N VAL A 120 13.30 7.88 -9.99
CA VAL A 120 13.07 8.25 -8.58
C VAL A 120 11.63 8.71 -8.40
N VAL A 121 10.93 8.12 -7.42
CA VAL A 121 9.59 8.50 -6.99
C VAL A 121 9.69 9.17 -5.63
N GLN A 122 9.30 10.45 -5.57
CA GLN A 122 9.41 11.24 -4.35
C GLN A 122 8.22 10.99 -3.42
N LYS A 123 8.48 10.72 -2.13
CA LYS A 123 7.43 10.70 -1.09
C LYS A 123 7.06 12.17 -0.71
N PRO A 124 5.79 12.54 -0.55
CA PRO A 124 4.61 11.69 -0.73
C PRO A 124 4.26 11.49 -2.20
N PHE A 125 3.84 10.29 -2.58
CA PHE A 125 3.41 9.93 -3.93
C PHE A 125 1.95 9.46 -3.97
N ASP A 126 1.37 9.47 -5.15
CA ASP A 126 0.05 8.90 -5.39
C ASP A 126 0.14 7.41 -5.73
N LEU A 127 -0.72 6.60 -5.10
CA LEU A 127 -0.71 5.14 -5.28
C LEU A 127 -1.08 4.71 -6.69
N ASP A 128 -1.99 5.43 -7.36
CA ASP A 128 -2.37 5.12 -8.75
C ASP A 128 -1.21 5.44 -9.69
N ASP A 129 -0.47 6.56 -9.46
CA ASP A 129 0.72 6.92 -10.23
C ASP A 129 1.84 5.88 -10.06
N LEU A 130 2.06 5.39 -8.82
CA LEU A 130 3.04 4.32 -8.58
C LEU A 130 2.70 3.05 -9.36
N VAL A 131 1.44 2.56 -9.28
CA VAL A 131 1.00 1.36 -10.00
C VAL A 131 1.15 1.54 -11.51
N GLU A 132 0.82 2.71 -12.04
CA GLU A 132 0.96 2.99 -13.48
C GLU A 132 2.43 3.01 -13.92
N ARG A 133 3.34 3.56 -13.09
CA ARG A 133 4.79 3.53 -13.35
C ARG A 133 5.33 2.10 -13.35
N VAL A 134 4.97 1.30 -12.35
CA VAL A 134 5.34 -0.12 -12.27
C VAL A 134 4.84 -0.87 -13.50
N ARG A 135 3.56 -0.71 -13.88
CA ARG A 135 2.97 -1.36 -15.06
C ARG A 135 3.71 -0.99 -16.34
N ARG A 136 3.96 0.29 -16.57
CA ARG A 136 4.67 0.79 -17.75
C ARG A 136 6.09 0.22 -17.86
N ARG A 137 6.77 0.03 -16.74
CA ARG A 137 8.13 -0.51 -16.69
C ARG A 137 8.16 -2.03 -16.87
N THR A 138 7.18 -2.76 -16.37
CA THR A 138 7.08 -4.21 -16.56
C THR A 138 6.50 -4.61 -17.92
N GLU A 139 5.72 -3.74 -18.58
CA GLU A 139 5.14 -4.00 -19.92
C GLU A 139 6.05 -3.53 -21.07
N GLY A 140 7.08 -2.76 -20.82
CA GLY A 140 7.89 -2.01 -21.79
C GLY A 140 8.64 -2.82 -22.84
N ASP A 141 8.61 -4.16 -22.81
CA ASP A 141 9.21 -5.02 -23.85
C ASP A 141 8.28 -6.17 -24.34
N ARG A 142 7.03 -6.20 -23.95
CA ARG A 142 6.05 -7.19 -24.43
C ARG A 142 4.94 -6.49 -25.23
N GLY A 143 5.13 -6.44 -26.55
CA GLY A 143 4.16 -5.87 -27.50
C GLY A 143 2.70 -6.12 -27.15
N SER A 144 2.00 -5.03 -27.00
CA SER A 144 0.56 -4.81 -27.17
C SER A 144 -0.33 -6.06 -27.14
N ARG A 145 -0.89 -6.40 -25.98
CA ARG A 145 -2.17 -7.09 -25.88
C ARG A 145 -2.99 -6.54 -24.72
N ARG A 146 -4.01 -5.74 -25.09
CA ARG A 146 -5.11 -5.33 -24.23
C ARG A 146 -5.75 -6.54 -23.55
N ARG A 147 -5.87 -6.54 -22.23
CA ARG A 147 -6.90 -7.31 -21.51
C ARG A 147 -7.56 -6.47 -20.43
N ARG A 148 -8.86 -6.59 -20.43
CA ARG A 148 -9.92 -6.02 -19.59
C ARG A 148 -9.80 -6.53 -18.16
N ALA A 149 -10.03 -5.67 -17.15
CA ALA A 149 -10.07 -6.00 -15.74
C ALA A 149 -11.20 -7.00 -15.42
N PRO A 150 -10.99 -7.94 -14.50
CA PRO A 150 -12.08 -8.74 -13.93
C PRO A 150 -12.71 -8.04 -12.73
N GLU A 151 -14.05 -8.13 -12.67
CA GLU A 151 -14.90 -7.69 -11.57
C GLU A 151 -14.65 -8.54 -10.30
N GLN A 152 -14.73 -7.89 -9.15
CA GLN A 152 -14.52 -8.48 -7.83
C GLN A 152 -15.76 -9.25 -7.34
N PRO A 153 -15.60 -10.35 -6.58
CA PRO A 153 -16.66 -10.87 -5.72
C PRO A 153 -16.54 -10.34 -4.28
N ALA A 154 -17.69 -10.04 -3.72
CA ALA A 154 -17.88 -9.57 -2.34
C ALA A 154 -17.66 -10.68 -1.31
N VAL A 155 -17.11 -10.34 -0.14
CA VAL A 155 -16.98 -11.22 1.03
C VAL A 155 -17.84 -10.69 2.17
N PRO A 156 -18.59 -11.55 2.91
CA PRO A 156 -19.52 -11.13 3.95
C PRO A 156 -18.86 -10.90 5.30
N GLY A 157 -19.43 -9.95 6.08
CA GLY A 157 -18.95 -9.58 7.39
C GLY A 157 -19.46 -10.46 8.52
N GLU A 158 -18.78 -10.43 9.66
CA GLU A 158 -19.28 -10.92 10.95
C GLU A 158 -19.20 -9.84 12.02
N ASN A 159 -20.24 -9.84 12.86
CA ASN A 159 -20.53 -8.86 13.90
C ASN A 159 -19.76 -9.13 15.20
N GLY A 160 -19.39 -8.07 15.91
CA GLY A 160 -18.97 -8.12 17.30
C GLY A 160 -19.47 -6.91 18.08
N ASP A 161 -20.34 -7.18 19.03
CA ASP A 161 -21.02 -6.23 19.90
C ASP A 161 -20.11 -5.78 21.07
N GLY A 162 -20.16 -4.50 21.45
CA GLY A 162 -19.49 -4.02 22.65
C GLY A 162 -19.87 -2.58 23.03
N ARG A 163 -20.91 -2.43 23.87
CA ARG A 163 -21.36 -1.15 24.43
C ARG A 163 -20.52 -0.72 25.62
N GLY A 164 -20.34 0.59 25.80
CA GLY A 164 -19.89 1.18 27.04
C GLY A 164 -19.74 2.68 27.06
N GLY A 165 -20.69 3.43 27.69
CA GLY A 165 -20.40 4.54 28.60
C GLY A 165 -20.18 5.94 28.03
N SER A 166 -21.21 6.74 28.14
CA SER A 166 -21.35 8.18 27.95
C SER A 166 -20.33 9.04 28.71
N GLN A 167 -19.54 9.83 27.96
CA GLN A 167 -19.04 11.17 28.34
C GLN A 167 -19.02 11.98 27.05
N CYS A 168 -19.33 13.31 27.12
CA CYS A 168 -19.23 14.16 25.92
C CYS A 168 -17.82 14.04 25.36
N PRO A 169 -17.63 13.35 24.24
CA PRO A 169 -16.29 13.10 23.73
C PRO A 169 -15.74 14.37 23.10
N GLU A 170 -14.43 14.60 23.27
CA GLU A 170 -13.72 15.58 22.46
C GLU A 170 -14.01 15.28 20.97
N PRO A 171 -14.21 16.32 20.14
CA PRO A 171 -14.52 16.09 18.74
C PRO A 171 -13.41 15.30 18.07
N VAL A 172 -13.78 14.29 17.29
CA VAL A 172 -12.83 13.51 16.48
C VAL A 172 -12.26 14.41 15.39
N GLU A 173 -10.96 14.60 15.39
CA GLU A 173 -10.27 15.36 14.36
C GLU A 173 -9.67 14.41 13.32
N LEU A 174 -10.20 14.48 12.09
CA LEU A 174 -9.77 13.71 10.93
C LEU A 174 -9.07 14.63 9.93
N ILE A 175 -7.94 14.18 9.40
CA ILE A 175 -7.27 14.83 8.27
C ILE A 175 -7.16 13.81 7.14
N LEU A 176 -7.74 14.15 5.99
CA LEU A 176 -7.63 13.37 4.76
C LEU A 176 -6.61 14.02 3.84
N TYR A 177 -5.49 13.34 3.64
CA TYR A 177 -4.47 13.72 2.67
C TYR A 177 -4.80 13.12 1.31
N VAL A 178 -4.83 13.96 0.29
CA VAL A 178 -5.27 13.61 -1.08
C VAL A 178 -4.30 14.12 -2.13
N SER A 179 -4.44 13.63 -3.35
CA SER A 179 -3.89 14.23 -4.56
C SER A 179 -5.04 14.62 -5.50
N SER A 180 -5.08 15.86 -5.94
CA SER A 180 -6.14 16.38 -6.85
C SER A 180 -6.15 15.71 -8.22
N GLN A 181 -5.17 14.89 -8.56
CA GLN A 181 -5.10 14.17 -9.83
C GLN A 181 -5.47 12.69 -9.70
N SER A 182 -5.72 12.20 -8.48
CA SER A 182 -5.95 10.79 -8.20
C SER A 182 -7.43 10.40 -8.17
N PRO A 183 -7.88 9.43 -8.99
CA PRO A 183 -9.23 8.85 -8.90
C PRO A 183 -9.53 8.26 -7.52
N ARG A 184 -8.53 7.64 -6.85
CA ARG A 184 -8.67 7.09 -5.50
C ARG A 184 -8.90 8.19 -4.47
N SER A 185 -8.18 9.30 -4.56
CA SER A 185 -8.38 10.47 -3.69
C SER A 185 -9.80 11.04 -3.84
N PHE A 186 -10.33 11.16 -5.04
CA PHE A 186 -11.72 11.58 -5.27
C PHE A 186 -12.73 10.60 -4.66
N ALA A 187 -12.49 9.30 -4.81
CA ALA A 187 -13.34 8.27 -4.21
C ALA A 187 -13.30 8.36 -2.68
N ALA A 188 -12.12 8.51 -2.07
CA ALA A 188 -11.93 8.66 -0.63
C ALA A 188 -12.70 9.87 -0.08
N VAL A 189 -12.57 11.05 -0.71
CA VAL A 189 -13.31 12.26 -0.32
C VAL A 189 -14.81 12.03 -0.34
N ARG A 190 -15.32 11.42 -1.40
CA ARG A 190 -16.76 11.13 -1.54
C ARG A 190 -17.25 10.15 -0.47
N ASN A 191 -16.49 9.08 -0.22
CA ASN A 191 -16.88 8.04 0.73
C ASN A 191 -16.87 8.58 2.17
N ILE A 192 -15.81 9.29 2.57
CA ILE A 192 -15.74 9.94 3.89
C ILE A 192 -16.92 10.91 4.09
N LYS A 193 -17.18 11.81 3.14
CA LYS A 193 -18.30 12.75 3.25
C LYS A 193 -19.62 12.03 3.45
N LYS A 194 -19.87 10.95 2.68
CA LYS A 194 -21.10 10.13 2.80
C LYS A 194 -21.22 9.44 4.18
N VAL A 195 -20.11 8.99 4.77
CA VAL A 195 -20.14 8.41 6.12
C VAL A 195 -20.39 9.49 7.15
N LEU A 196 -19.74 10.66 7.03
CA LEU A 196 -19.88 11.76 7.97
C LEU A 196 -21.26 12.41 7.98
N GLU A 197 -22.05 12.28 6.90
CA GLU A 197 -23.47 12.70 6.89
C GLU A 197 -24.31 12.00 7.98
N ARG A 198 -23.82 10.89 8.54
CA ARG A 198 -24.49 10.12 9.60
C ARG A 198 -24.14 10.61 11.01
N PHE A 199 -23.24 11.58 11.16
CA PHE A 199 -22.76 12.11 12.43
C PHE A 199 -23.03 13.63 12.54
N GLN A 200 -23.08 14.12 13.78
CA GLN A 200 -23.23 15.57 14.01
C GLN A 200 -21.92 16.28 13.69
N SER A 201 -22.01 17.42 13.02
CA SER A 201 -20.82 18.24 12.66
C SER A 201 -20.02 18.74 13.87
N SER A 202 -20.61 18.71 15.08
CA SER A 202 -19.95 19.03 16.34
C SER A 202 -19.08 17.90 16.89
N GLN A 203 -19.31 16.68 16.43
CA GLN A 203 -18.60 15.47 16.91
C GLN A 203 -17.39 15.14 16.05
N VAL A 204 -17.39 15.51 14.77
CA VAL A 204 -16.32 15.15 13.83
C VAL A 204 -15.93 16.37 13.01
N LYS A 205 -14.63 16.70 13.05
CA LYS A 205 -14.02 17.74 12.22
C LYS A 205 -13.16 17.09 11.15
N LEU A 206 -13.53 17.22 9.88
CA LEU A 206 -12.74 16.75 8.74
C LEU A 206 -12.00 17.91 8.09
N THR A 207 -10.69 17.76 7.97
CA THR A 207 -9.83 18.63 7.16
C THR A 207 -9.33 17.85 5.94
N ILE A 208 -9.40 18.42 4.75
CA ILE A 208 -8.86 17.81 3.52
C ILE A 208 -7.61 18.60 3.12
N CYS A 209 -6.47 17.91 3.00
CA CYS A 209 -5.20 18.47 2.59
C CYS A 209 -4.76 17.88 1.26
N ASP A 210 -4.59 18.74 0.24
CA ASP A 210 -4.06 18.33 -1.06
C ASP A 210 -2.54 18.42 -1.06
N LEU A 211 -1.88 17.25 -1.15
CA LEU A 211 -0.41 17.15 -1.16
C LEU A 211 0.19 17.48 -2.54
N SER A 212 -0.62 17.48 -3.61
CA SER A 212 -0.14 17.95 -4.92
C SER A 212 0.04 19.47 -4.97
N GLU A 213 -0.71 20.21 -4.13
CA GLU A 213 -0.57 21.67 -3.99
C GLU A 213 0.38 22.04 -2.84
N ASN A 214 0.37 21.28 -1.74
CA ASN A 214 1.19 21.54 -0.55
C ASN A 214 1.81 20.24 0.01
N PRO A 215 2.91 19.73 -0.58
CA PRO A 215 3.57 18.51 -0.11
C PRO A 215 4.03 18.56 1.35
N ALA A 216 4.38 19.76 1.84
CA ALA A 216 4.84 19.95 3.22
C ALA A 216 3.74 19.71 4.27
N ALA A 217 2.46 19.76 3.90
CA ALA A 217 1.36 19.53 4.84
C ALA A 217 1.33 18.11 5.40
N GLY A 218 1.88 17.12 4.69
CA GLY A 218 1.97 15.72 5.13
C GLY A 218 3.13 15.43 6.10
N ILE A 219 4.08 16.34 6.28
CA ILE A 219 5.31 16.08 7.06
C ILE A 219 5.00 15.81 8.53
N GLU A 220 4.07 16.58 9.11
CA GLU A 220 3.71 16.44 10.54
C GLU A 220 3.15 15.06 10.88
N ASP A 221 2.39 14.46 9.97
CA ASP A 221 1.79 13.12 10.13
C ASP A 221 2.62 12.04 9.41
N ALA A 222 3.83 12.36 8.92
CA ALA A 222 4.71 11.44 8.19
C ALA A 222 4.00 10.69 7.04
N VAL A 223 3.14 11.41 6.30
CA VAL A 223 2.35 10.83 5.20
C VAL A 223 3.26 10.50 4.02
N ALA A 224 3.33 9.23 3.66
CA ALA A 224 4.18 8.74 2.58
C ALA A 224 3.47 8.70 1.22
N PHE A 225 2.13 8.64 1.20
CA PHE A 225 1.32 8.51 -0.04
C PHE A 225 -0.11 9.00 0.15
N THR A 226 -0.86 9.12 -0.95
CA THR A 226 -2.28 9.50 -0.99
C THR A 226 -3.14 8.44 -1.68
N PRO A 227 -4.41 8.27 -1.27
CA PRO A 227 -5.06 8.93 -0.15
C PRO A 227 -4.68 8.32 1.20
N THR A 228 -4.47 9.15 2.22
CA THR A 228 -4.26 8.73 3.60
C THR A 228 -5.20 9.51 4.53
N LEU A 229 -5.94 8.81 5.38
CA LEU A 229 -6.77 9.39 6.43
C LEU A 229 -6.08 9.23 7.77
N VAL A 230 -5.94 10.33 8.51
CA VAL A 230 -5.35 10.37 9.84
C VAL A 230 -6.40 10.82 10.83
N ARG A 231 -6.61 10.05 11.91
CA ARG A 231 -7.33 10.49 13.12
C ARG A 231 -6.29 11.03 14.10
N ARG A 232 -6.39 12.31 14.45
CA ARG A 232 -5.47 12.97 15.39
C ARG A 232 -5.97 12.92 16.83
N THR A 233 -7.29 13.07 17.04
CA THR A 233 -7.94 13.08 18.35
C THR A 233 -9.30 12.38 18.29
N PRO A 234 -9.84 11.83 19.39
CA PRO A 234 -9.17 11.52 20.64
C PRO A 234 -8.29 10.27 20.54
N GLY A 235 -7.38 10.09 21.49
CA GLY A 235 -6.53 8.90 21.58
C GLY A 235 -5.26 8.95 20.71
N PRO A 236 -4.59 7.82 20.51
CA PRO A 236 -3.39 7.75 19.67
C PRO A 236 -3.73 8.04 18.21
N ARG A 237 -2.75 8.61 17.48
CA ARG A 237 -2.88 8.79 16.04
C ARG A 237 -3.15 7.45 15.36
N THR A 238 -4.17 7.40 14.53
CA THR A 238 -4.55 6.21 13.76
C THR A 238 -4.59 6.57 12.29
N PHE A 239 -4.08 5.67 11.44
CA PHE A 239 -3.97 5.87 10.01
C PHE A 239 -4.85 4.86 9.28
N ILE A 240 -5.58 5.30 8.26
CA ILE A 240 -6.13 4.44 7.20
C ILE A 240 -5.41 4.80 5.91
N LEU A 241 -4.71 3.81 5.35
CA LEU A 241 -3.83 3.97 4.22
C LEU A 241 -4.51 3.43 2.95
N GLY A 242 -4.49 4.23 1.87
CA GLY A 242 -4.82 3.80 0.51
C GLY A 242 -6.27 3.41 0.25
N HIS A 243 -6.84 2.49 0.99
CA HIS A 243 -8.17 1.91 0.71
C HIS A 243 -9.30 2.52 1.56
N ILE A 244 -9.58 3.81 1.37
CA ILE A 244 -10.65 4.53 2.06
C ILE A 244 -12.00 4.31 1.34
N THR A 245 -12.27 3.05 0.96
CA THR A 245 -13.51 2.68 0.26
C THR A 245 -14.47 1.90 1.13
N SER A 246 -14.00 1.27 2.23
CA SER A 246 -14.83 0.52 3.16
C SER A 246 -15.48 1.44 4.19
N PRO A 247 -16.82 1.53 4.21
CA PRO A 247 -17.53 2.28 5.25
C PRO A 247 -17.27 1.73 6.67
N GLU A 248 -16.99 0.43 6.79
CA GLU A 248 -16.75 -0.26 8.06
C GLU A 248 -15.50 0.29 8.76
N LEU A 249 -14.38 0.41 8.04
CA LEU A 249 -13.14 0.98 8.57
C LEU A 249 -13.31 2.44 9.01
N LEU A 250 -14.11 3.22 8.27
CA LEU A 250 -14.41 4.60 8.64
C LEU A 250 -15.28 4.67 9.90
N LEU A 251 -16.24 3.74 10.05
CA LEU A 251 -17.08 3.65 11.26
C LEU A 251 -16.26 3.22 12.47
N GLU A 252 -15.27 2.39 12.31
CA GLU A 252 -14.35 1.98 13.38
C GLU A 252 -13.54 3.16 13.93
N LEU A 253 -13.06 4.07 13.06
CA LEU A 253 -12.44 5.32 13.48
C LEU A 253 -13.39 6.27 14.23
N LEU A 254 -14.69 6.11 14.02
CA LEU A 254 -15.75 6.95 14.58
C LEU A 254 -16.53 6.22 15.69
N ALA A 255 -16.01 5.08 16.20
CA ALA A 255 -16.67 4.27 17.22
C ALA A 255 -16.97 5.04 18.52
N ASP A 256 -16.22 6.12 18.78
CA ASP A 256 -16.43 7.02 19.93
C ASP A 256 -17.51 8.09 19.68
N CYS A 257 -18.10 8.16 18.48
CA CYS A 257 -19.13 9.11 18.10
C CYS A 257 -20.50 8.42 18.01
N ASP A 258 -21.56 9.08 18.54
CA ASP A 258 -22.93 8.59 18.37
C ASP A 258 -23.46 9.00 16.97
N PRO A 259 -23.93 8.04 16.15
CA PRO A 259 -24.57 8.37 14.88
C PRO A 259 -25.89 9.12 15.12
N LEU A 260 -26.30 9.95 14.16
CA LEU A 260 -27.60 10.58 14.16
C LEU A 260 -28.68 9.49 14.15
N GLU A 261 -29.59 9.51 15.14
CA GLU A 261 -30.80 8.69 15.11
C GLU A 261 -31.67 9.10 13.90
N ASN A 262 -31.97 8.14 13.03
CA ASN A 262 -32.88 8.33 11.88
C ASN A 262 -34.32 8.31 12.33
#